data_745c1c0c29603ab2ac349c862ecc77ab
#
_entry.id   745c1c0c29603ab2ac349c862ecc77ab
#
_cell.length_a   1.000
_cell.length_b   1.000
_cell.length_c   1.000
_cell.angle_alpha   90.00
_cell.angle_beta   90.00
_cell.angle_gamma   90.00
#
_symmetry.space_group_name_H-M   'P 1'
#
loop_
_entity.id
_entity.type
_entity.pdbx_description
1 polymer ?
#
loop_
_entity_poly.entity_id
_entity_poly.type
_entity_poly.pdbx_seq_one_letter_code
_entity_poly.pdbx_strand_id
1 'polypeptide(L)'
;MNLDELLNVTGGKLIGNHKKVKIKKFEIDSRKLQKGDCFIALKGKKYDGHEFINNNIKASVVISEKNIVLKNIPVIKVNSTYEVLELLIKYYRGKYGIPLIAITGSNGKTTLKELISSILESKYKVLKNIGNNNNIIGVFKTVKELDNKYDVIVLEVGMNHEGEIKRISDLIKPNCAIITNIGSAHIGNLGSKKNIFKAKMEIISSLKGLLIVNGDGKYLNKTKSYKCGINYNNDLIAYNINIYKEYMMFNIFIDKEYEVRFNNPVKEYIPMILESIKVGIDFNISMDKILDKIANYESYDKRLRIIKKDNYTIIDDSYNASYESVRCGLVYLSRIESNKIIILGDMLELGAFSKMYHKKINHLLKKVSKYKILTVGNYTKYIYSNHFKCNNDLINYLKEIDLRGNYIYVKGSNSMHLDEIVNFLNNK
;
A
#
# COMPACT_ATOMS: atom_id res chain seq x y z
N MET A 1 -18.55 -11.19 -20.04
CA MET A 1 -17.71 -12.01 -20.94
C MET A 1 -18.39 -13.33 -21.16
N ASN A 2 -18.41 -13.87 -22.39
CA ASN A 2 -18.87 -15.24 -22.67
C ASN A 2 -17.67 -16.22 -22.79
N LEU A 3 -17.98 -17.51 -22.94
CA LEU A 3 -16.93 -18.57 -23.02
C LEU A 3 -16.02 -18.39 -24.24
N ASP A 4 -16.60 -18.05 -25.42
CA ASP A 4 -15.82 -17.89 -26.66
C ASP A 4 -14.87 -16.69 -26.58
N GLU A 5 -15.36 -15.58 -26.00
CA GLU A 5 -14.55 -14.39 -25.71
C GLU A 5 -13.40 -14.73 -24.75
N LEU A 6 -13.67 -15.53 -23.72
CA LEU A 6 -12.63 -15.97 -22.77
C LEU A 6 -11.60 -16.89 -23.41
N LEU A 7 -12.01 -17.81 -24.28
CA LEU A 7 -11.09 -18.65 -25.06
C LEU A 7 -10.18 -17.81 -25.95
N ASN A 8 -10.73 -16.82 -26.65
CA ASN A 8 -9.95 -15.89 -27.47
C ASN A 8 -8.94 -15.07 -26.65
N VAL A 9 -9.35 -14.58 -25.47
CA VAL A 9 -8.46 -13.82 -24.58
C VAL A 9 -7.36 -14.67 -24.01
N THR A 10 -7.65 -15.91 -23.60
CA THR A 10 -6.69 -16.79 -22.90
C THR A 10 -5.83 -17.62 -23.85
N GLY A 11 -6.25 -17.80 -25.10
CA GLY A 11 -5.63 -18.74 -26.05
C GLY A 11 -5.68 -20.20 -25.55
N GLY A 12 -6.51 -20.51 -24.57
CA GLY A 12 -6.61 -21.82 -23.95
C GLY A 12 -7.40 -22.85 -24.79
N LYS A 13 -7.19 -24.13 -24.51
CA LYS A 13 -7.91 -25.22 -25.17
C LYS A 13 -9.12 -25.63 -24.33
N LEU A 14 -10.32 -25.67 -24.93
CA LEU A 14 -11.52 -26.15 -24.27
C LEU A 14 -11.48 -27.65 -24.08
N ILE A 15 -11.80 -28.11 -22.88
CA ILE A 15 -11.99 -29.53 -22.51
C ILE A 15 -13.42 -29.71 -22.02
N GLY A 16 -14.12 -30.71 -22.52
CA GLY A 16 -15.51 -31.03 -22.15
C GLY A 16 -16.53 -30.34 -23.04
N ASN A 17 -17.78 -30.27 -22.57
CA ASN A 17 -18.92 -29.79 -23.36
C ASN A 17 -18.84 -28.28 -23.61
N HIS A 18 -19.02 -27.89 -24.87
CA HIS A 18 -19.18 -26.50 -25.29
C HIS A 18 -20.61 -26.04 -25.00
N LYS A 19 -20.82 -25.40 -23.83
CA LYS A 19 -22.08 -24.75 -23.47
C LYS A 19 -21.95 -23.25 -23.61
N LYS A 20 -22.97 -22.58 -24.10
CA LYS A 20 -23.04 -21.11 -24.04
C LYS A 20 -23.12 -20.67 -22.58
N VAL A 21 -21.98 -20.27 -22.01
CA VAL A 21 -21.88 -19.80 -20.62
C VAL A 21 -21.58 -18.31 -20.61
N LYS A 22 -22.38 -17.55 -19.86
CA LYS A 22 -22.09 -16.16 -19.54
C LYS A 22 -21.37 -16.10 -18.19
N ILE A 23 -20.15 -15.63 -18.20
CA ILE A 23 -19.32 -15.48 -16.99
C ILE A 23 -19.72 -14.19 -16.29
N LYS A 24 -20.10 -14.29 -15.01
CA LYS A 24 -20.48 -13.16 -14.16
C LYS A 24 -19.24 -12.44 -13.63
N LYS A 25 -18.33 -13.19 -13.01
CA LYS A 25 -17.05 -12.68 -12.48
C LYS A 25 -15.96 -13.75 -12.50
N PHE A 26 -14.73 -13.34 -12.27
CA PHE A 26 -13.58 -14.22 -12.09
C PHE A 26 -13.27 -14.36 -10.60
N GLU A 27 -12.98 -15.57 -10.16
CA GLU A 27 -12.61 -15.85 -8.77
C GLU A 27 -11.39 -16.78 -8.72
N ILE A 28 -10.50 -16.51 -7.78
CA ILE A 28 -9.28 -17.29 -7.53
C ILE A 28 -9.32 -18.01 -6.17
N ASP A 29 -10.33 -17.74 -5.34
CA ASP A 29 -10.57 -18.39 -4.06
C ASP A 29 -11.80 -19.28 -4.18
N SER A 30 -11.58 -20.62 -4.17
CA SER A 30 -12.64 -21.62 -4.35
C SER A 30 -13.78 -21.51 -3.34
N ARG A 31 -13.51 -20.96 -2.14
CA ARG A 31 -14.50 -20.77 -1.06
C ARG A 31 -15.50 -19.65 -1.35
N LYS A 32 -15.15 -18.74 -2.27
CA LYS A 32 -15.98 -17.55 -2.64
C LYS A 32 -16.77 -17.77 -3.92
N LEU A 33 -16.64 -18.93 -4.56
CA LEU A 33 -17.29 -19.24 -5.82
C LEU A 33 -18.81 -19.28 -5.71
N GLN A 34 -19.45 -18.66 -6.69
CA GLN A 34 -20.90 -18.67 -6.89
C GLN A 34 -21.25 -19.17 -8.30
N LYS A 35 -22.49 -19.61 -8.48
CA LYS A 35 -22.98 -20.00 -9.81
C LYS A 35 -22.90 -18.84 -10.79
N GLY A 36 -22.25 -19.04 -11.91
CA GLY A 36 -21.94 -18.03 -12.92
C GLY A 36 -20.49 -17.55 -12.91
N ASP A 37 -19.70 -17.93 -11.92
CA ASP A 37 -18.31 -17.49 -11.83
C ASP A 37 -17.39 -18.39 -12.67
N CYS A 38 -16.25 -17.80 -13.10
CA CYS A 38 -15.13 -18.51 -13.65
C CYS A 38 -14.05 -18.67 -12.57
N PHE A 39 -13.69 -19.91 -12.26
CA PHE A 39 -12.61 -20.21 -11.33
C PHE A 39 -11.27 -20.28 -12.05
N ILE A 40 -10.28 -19.52 -11.57
CA ILE A 40 -8.89 -19.60 -12.05
C ILE A 40 -8.06 -20.30 -10.98
N ALA A 41 -7.61 -21.50 -11.28
CA ALA A 41 -6.86 -22.36 -10.35
C ALA A 41 -5.39 -21.91 -10.28
N LEU A 42 -5.05 -21.05 -9.33
CA LEU A 42 -3.67 -20.62 -9.11
C LEU A 42 -2.90 -21.59 -8.23
N LYS A 43 -1.64 -21.85 -8.59
CA LYS A 43 -0.71 -22.59 -7.75
C LYS A 43 0.10 -21.61 -6.91
N GLY A 44 -0.16 -21.56 -5.60
CA GLY A 44 0.58 -20.75 -4.63
C GLY A 44 1.70 -21.54 -3.94
N LYS A 45 2.44 -20.86 -3.05
CA LYS A 45 3.51 -21.51 -2.26
C LYS A 45 2.98 -22.53 -1.25
N LYS A 46 1.78 -22.34 -0.70
CA LYS A 46 1.18 -23.19 0.36
C LYS A 46 0.04 -24.06 -0.15
N TYR A 47 -0.69 -23.63 -1.17
CA TYR A 47 -1.89 -24.29 -1.69
C TYR A 47 -1.85 -24.32 -3.21
N ASP A 48 -2.31 -25.43 -3.81
CA ASP A 48 -2.55 -25.58 -5.25
C ASP A 48 -4.06 -25.47 -5.51
N GLY A 49 -4.50 -24.40 -6.18
CA GLY A 49 -5.91 -24.21 -6.54
C GLY A 49 -6.51 -25.35 -7.36
N HIS A 50 -5.69 -26.11 -8.06
CA HIS A 50 -6.13 -27.25 -8.84
C HIS A 50 -6.69 -28.42 -7.99
N GLU A 51 -6.29 -28.52 -6.71
CA GLU A 51 -6.79 -29.53 -5.77
C GLU A 51 -8.26 -29.33 -5.41
N PHE A 52 -8.80 -28.12 -5.61
CA PHE A 52 -10.20 -27.81 -5.33
C PHE A 52 -11.12 -28.03 -6.54
N ILE A 53 -10.58 -28.49 -7.68
CA ILE A 53 -11.37 -28.74 -8.89
C ILE A 53 -11.96 -30.16 -8.81
N ASN A 54 -13.30 -30.25 -8.70
CA ASN A 54 -14.06 -31.50 -8.73
C ASN A 54 -15.46 -31.23 -9.32
N ASN A 55 -16.26 -32.30 -9.51
CA ASN A 55 -17.59 -32.17 -10.11
C ASN A 55 -18.61 -31.35 -9.29
N ASN A 56 -18.33 -31.07 -8.01
CA ASN A 56 -19.18 -30.33 -7.11
C ASN A 56 -18.76 -28.84 -6.99
N ILE A 57 -17.71 -28.43 -7.75
CA ILE A 57 -17.26 -27.02 -7.73
C ILE A 57 -18.38 -26.08 -8.20
N LYS A 58 -18.60 -24.98 -7.49
CA LYS A 58 -19.67 -24.01 -7.79
C LYS A 58 -19.37 -23.10 -8.98
N ALA A 59 -18.29 -23.33 -9.72
CA ALA A 59 -17.91 -22.54 -10.89
C ALA A 59 -18.77 -22.92 -12.11
N SER A 60 -18.97 -21.98 -13.02
CA SER A 60 -19.59 -22.21 -14.34
C SER A 60 -18.58 -22.46 -15.45
N VAL A 61 -17.31 -22.04 -15.23
CA VAL A 61 -16.14 -22.30 -16.07
C VAL A 61 -14.94 -22.47 -15.14
N VAL A 62 -14.01 -23.33 -15.50
CA VAL A 62 -12.74 -23.51 -14.79
C VAL A 62 -11.58 -23.26 -15.73
N ILE A 63 -10.56 -22.51 -15.29
CA ILE A 63 -9.27 -22.36 -15.98
C ILE A 63 -8.23 -23.13 -15.19
N SER A 64 -7.52 -24.04 -15.85
CA SER A 64 -6.60 -24.99 -15.22
C SER A 64 -5.34 -25.19 -16.06
N GLU A 65 -4.21 -25.43 -15.40
CA GLU A 65 -2.97 -25.89 -16.03
C GLU A 65 -2.95 -27.41 -16.23
N LYS A 66 -3.90 -28.15 -15.63
CA LYS A 66 -4.02 -29.60 -15.71
C LYS A 66 -5.12 -30.00 -16.67
N ASN A 67 -4.97 -31.15 -17.34
CA ASN A 67 -6.03 -31.76 -18.12
C ASN A 67 -7.08 -32.37 -17.18
N ILE A 68 -8.17 -31.65 -16.96
CA ILE A 68 -9.26 -32.08 -16.07
C ILE A 68 -10.54 -32.14 -16.88
N VAL A 69 -11.29 -33.19 -16.76
CA VAL A 69 -12.62 -33.39 -17.38
C VAL A 69 -13.67 -33.32 -16.28
N LEU A 70 -14.62 -32.37 -16.41
CA LEU A 70 -15.78 -32.26 -15.54
C LEU A 70 -17.05 -32.58 -16.30
N LYS A 71 -18.04 -33.22 -15.67
CA LYS A 71 -19.27 -33.70 -16.34
C LYS A 71 -20.10 -32.56 -16.97
N ASN A 72 -20.21 -31.44 -16.30
CA ASN A 72 -21.13 -30.35 -16.69
C ASN A 72 -20.51 -28.96 -16.74
N ILE A 73 -19.22 -28.82 -16.50
CA ILE A 73 -18.52 -27.55 -16.42
C ILE A 73 -17.40 -27.56 -17.47
N PRO A 74 -17.37 -26.58 -18.41
CA PRO A 74 -16.29 -26.43 -19.33
C PRO A 74 -15.00 -26.07 -18.60
N VAL A 75 -13.90 -26.71 -18.98
CA VAL A 75 -12.56 -26.43 -18.48
C VAL A 75 -11.71 -25.86 -19.61
N ILE A 76 -11.08 -24.73 -19.37
CA ILE A 76 -10.10 -24.14 -20.28
C ILE A 76 -8.71 -24.52 -19.80
N LYS A 77 -8.03 -25.37 -20.56
CA LYS A 77 -6.64 -25.76 -20.32
C LYS A 77 -5.72 -24.66 -20.86
N VAL A 78 -4.85 -24.15 -20.00
CA VAL A 78 -3.85 -23.13 -20.31
C VAL A 78 -2.45 -23.60 -19.92
N ASN A 79 -1.40 -22.94 -20.41
CA ASN A 79 -0.03 -23.24 -20.00
C ASN A 79 0.30 -22.64 -18.62
N SER A 80 -0.23 -21.44 -18.34
CA SER A 80 -0.03 -20.74 -17.07
C SER A 80 -1.28 -19.99 -16.66
N THR A 81 -1.81 -20.28 -15.47
CA THR A 81 -2.94 -19.55 -14.89
C THR A 81 -2.54 -18.16 -14.42
N TYR A 82 -1.26 -17.91 -14.10
CA TYR A 82 -0.74 -16.57 -13.85
C TYR A 82 -0.74 -15.69 -15.11
N GLU A 83 -0.37 -16.25 -16.28
CA GLU A 83 -0.45 -15.52 -17.56
C GLU A 83 -1.89 -15.16 -17.90
N VAL A 84 -2.85 -15.99 -17.55
CA VAL A 84 -4.28 -15.66 -17.72
C VAL A 84 -4.67 -14.42 -16.94
N LEU A 85 -4.16 -14.21 -15.70
CA LEU A 85 -4.42 -12.97 -14.96
C LEU A 85 -3.94 -11.76 -15.74
N GLU A 86 -2.76 -11.83 -16.35
CA GLU A 86 -2.19 -10.74 -17.14
C GLU A 86 -3.00 -10.45 -18.40
N LEU A 87 -3.40 -11.50 -19.11
CA LEU A 87 -4.23 -11.37 -20.31
C LEU A 87 -5.58 -10.73 -19.95
N LEU A 88 -6.18 -11.10 -18.84
CA LEU A 88 -7.42 -10.49 -18.34
C LEU A 88 -7.22 -9.04 -17.91
N ILE A 89 -6.09 -8.70 -17.24
CA ILE A 89 -5.77 -7.30 -16.93
C ILE A 89 -5.68 -6.48 -18.22
N LYS A 90 -4.94 -6.96 -19.22
CA LYS A 90 -4.83 -6.28 -20.53
C LYS A 90 -6.18 -6.12 -21.20
N TYR A 91 -7.01 -7.19 -21.20
CA TYR A 91 -8.35 -7.17 -21.78
C TYR A 91 -9.23 -6.09 -21.15
N TYR A 92 -9.35 -6.06 -19.80
CA TYR A 92 -10.17 -5.08 -19.11
C TYR A 92 -9.65 -3.64 -19.31
N ARG A 93 -8.31 -3.46 -19.25
CA ARG A 93 -7.68 -2.16 -19.51
C ARG A 93 -7.94 -1.67 -20.92
N GLY A 94 -7.86 -2.56 -21.92
CA GLY A 94 -8.15 -2.24 -23.33
C GLY A 94 -9.63 -1.92 -23.58
N LYS A 95 -10.53 -2.69 -22.92
CA LYS A 95 -11.96 -2.56 -23.11
C LYS A 95 -12.54 -1.25 -22.57
N TYR A 96 -12.09 -0.78 -21.42
CA TYR A 96 -12.69 0.39 -20.76
C TYR A 96 -11.91 1.68 -20.96
N GLY A 97 -10.61 1.65 -21.21
CA GLY A 97 -9.80 2.84 -21.51
C GLY A 97 -9.72 3.91 -20.42
N ILE A 98 -10.20 3.62 -19.20
CA ILE A 98 -10.34 4.56 -18.08
C ILE A 98 -8.96 5.06 -17.61
N PRO A 99 -8.76 6.37 -17.34
CA PRO A 99 -7.52 6.92 -16.81
C PRO A 99 -7.04 6.17 -15.56
N LEU A 100 -5.73 5.90 -15.47
CA LEU A 100 -5.13 5.15 -14.37
C LEU A 100 -3.95 5.90 -13.78
N ILE A 101 -3.98 6.06 -12.45
CA ILE A 101 -2.90 6.58 -11.62
C ILE A 101 -2.24 5.40 -10.91
N ALA A 102 -0.94 5.19 -11.13
CA ALA A 102 -0.16 4.14 -10.48
C ALA A 102 0.79 4.75 -9.43
N ILE A 103 0.78 4.22 -8.23
CA ILE A 103 1.54 4.75 -7.10
C ILE A 103 2.52 3.69 -6.59
N THR A 104 3.81 4.00 -6.57
CA THR A 104 4.83 3.19 -5.91
C THR A 104 5.68 4.01 -4.95
N GLY A 105 6.57 3.36 -4.24
CA GLY A 105 7.48 3.98 -3.28
C GLY A 105 7.85 3.02 -2.14
N SER A 106 8.80 3.39 -1.33
CA SER A 106 9.18 2.58 -0.17
C SER A 106 8.14 2.70 0.95
N ASN A 107 7.68 3.92 1.24
CA ASN A 107 6.69 4.22 2.27
C ASN A 107 5.63 5.18 1.73
N GLY A 108 4.46 5.24 2.38
CA GLY A 108 3.41 6.21 2.07
C GLY A 108 2.51 5.88 0.88
N LYS A 109 2.73 4.78 0.16
CA LYS A 109 1.92 4.38 -1.01
C LYS A 109 0.42 4.33 -0.72
N THR A 110 0.01 3.63 0.31
CA THR A 110 -1.41 3.48 0.68
C THR A 110 -1.99 4.81 1.16
N THR A 111 -1.24 5.56 1.97
CA THR A 111 -1.67 6.88 2.45
C THR A 111 -1.93 7.82 1.26
N LEU A 112 -1.00 7.88 0.31
CA LEU A 112 -1.16 8.69 -0.89
C LEU A 112 -2.32 8.20 -1.78
N LYS A 113 -2.46 6.88 -1.95
CA LYS A 113 -3.57 6.27 -2.70
C LYS A 113 -4.93 6.69 -2.09
N GLU A 114 -5.07 6.58 -0.78
CA GLU A 114 -6.33 6.95 -0.11
C GLU A 114 -6.58 8.46 -0.18
N LEU A 115 -5.55 9.30 -0.01
CA LEU A 115 -5.67 10.75 -0.11
C LEU A 115 -6.07 11.19 -1.53
N ILE A 116 -5.39 10.69 -2.56
CA ILE A 116 -5.77 10.94 -3.96
C ILE A 116 -7.18 10.45 -4.25
N SER A 117 -7.53 9.24 -3.80
CA SER A 117 -8.88 8.70 -4.01
C SER A 117 -9.94 9.59 -3.35
N SER A 118 -9.73 10.02 -2.11
CA SER A 118 -10.66 10.93 -1.40
C SER A 118 -10.87 12.25 -2.16
N ILE A 119 -9.81 12.84 -2.70
CA ILE A 119 -9.90 14.05 -3.53
C ILE A 119 -10.70 13.77 -4.80
N LEU A 120 -10.36 12.70 -5.53
CA LEU A 120 -11.03 12.34 -6.78
C LEU A 120 -12.50 11.97 -6.59
N GLU A 121 -12.85 11.30 -5.49
CA GLU A 121 -14.22 10.91 -5.13
C GLU A 121 -15.16 12.12 -4.92
N SER A 122 -14.61 13.35 -4.79
CA SER A 122 -15.41 14.58 -4.77
C SER A 122 -16.10 14.89 -6.12
N LYS A 123 -15.68 14.22 -7.20
CA LYS A 123 -16.17 14.46 -8.57
C LYS A 123 -16.36 13.20 -9.40
N TYR A 124 -15.61 12.14 -9.13
CA TYR A 124 -15.48 10.94 -9.95
C TYR A 124 -15.80 9.67 -9.17
N LYS A 125 -16.23 8.62 -9.86
CA LYS A 125 -16.30 7.26 -9.31
C LYS A 125 -14.95 6.58 -9.43
N VAL A 126 -14.28 6.39 -8.32
CA VAL A 126 -12.90 5.87 -8.24
C VAL A 126 -12.90 4.37 -8.02
N LEU A 127 -12.14 3.63 -8.83
CA LEU A 127 -11.77 2.26 -8.53
C LEU A 127 -10.36 2.22 -7.95
N LYS A 128 -10.18 1.63 -6.78
CA LYS A 128 -8.87 1.52 -6.11
C LYS A 128 -8.65 0.13 -5.53
N ASN A 129 -7.39 -0.29 -5.42
CA ASN A 129 -7.08 -1.55 -4.76
C ASN A 129 -7.18 -1.42 -3.22
N ILE A 130 -7.69 -2.49 -2.59
CA ILE A 130 -7.94 -2.54 -1.15
C ILE A 130 -6.71 -3.09 -0.43
N GLY A 131 -6.36 -2.46 0.70
CA GLY A 131 -5.26 -2.90 1.55
C GLY A 131 -3.92 -2.92 0.81
N ASN A 132 -3.17 -4.02 0.97
CA ASN A 132 -1.86 -4.26 0.34
C ASN A 132 -1.93 -5.11 -0.94
N ASN A 133 -3.07 -5.16 -1.61
CA ASN A 133 -3.25 -5.85 -2.90
C ASN A 133 -2.52 -5.12 -4.03
N ASN A 134 -1.19 -5.03 -3.94
CA ASN A 134 -0.34 -4.21 -4.80
C ASN A 134 0.60 -5.03 -5.72
N ASN A 135 0.47 -6.36 -5.70
CA ASN A 135 1.10 -7.28 -6.65
C ASN A 135 0.15 -7.61 -7.82
N ILE A 136 0.59 -8.46 -8.75
CA ILE A 136 -0.19 -8.80 -9.95
C ILE A 136 -1.56 -9.40 -9.63
N ILE A 137 -1.66 -10.23 -8.58
CA ILE A 137 -2.93 -10.81 -8.13
C ILE A 137 -3.86 -9.70 -7.58
N GLY A 138 -3.32 -8.78 -6.81
CA GLY A 138 -4.08 -7.65 -6.27
C GLY A 138 -4.55 -6.69 -7.35
N VAL A 139 -3.70 -6.42 -8.35
CA VAL A 139 -4.05 -5.63 -9.53
C VAL A 139 -5.17 -6.31 -10.32
N PHE A 140 -5.05 -7.63 -10.56
CA PHE A 140 -6.12 -8.40 -11.22
C PHE A 140 -7.43 -8.33 -10.45
N LYS A 141 -7.41 -8.55 -9.11
CA LYS A 141 -8.61 -8.45 -8.27
C LYS A 141 -9.32 -7.10 -8.37
N THR A 142 -8.56 -6.04 -8.61
CA THR A 142 -9.12 -4.69 -8.77
C THR A 142 -9.60 -4.46 -10.19
N VAL A 143 -8.77 -4.75 -11.18
CA VAL A 143 -9.05 -4.46 -12.59
C VAL A 143 -10.22 -5.31 -13.13
N LYS A 144 -10.44 -6.53 -12.62
CA LYS A 144 -11.60 -7.36 -12.99
C LYS A 144 -12.97 -6.75 -12.62
N GLU A 145 -12.98 -5.78 -11.68
CA GLU A 145 -14.20 -5.06 -11.25
C GLU A 145 -14.52 -3.85 -12.16
N LEU A 146 -13.66 -3.58 -13.17
CA LEU A 146 -13.89 -2.48 -14.11
C LEU A 146 -15.18 -2.68 -14.89
N ASP A 147 -15.98 -1.62 -14.90
CA ASP A 147 -17.15 -1.45 -15.73
C ASP A 147 -17.33 0.04 -16.08
N ASN A 148 -18.39 0.38 -16.82
CA ASN A 148 -18.68 1.74 -17.30
C ASN A 148 -19.07 2.72 -16.17
N LYS A 149 -19.19 2.26 -14.93
CA LYS A 149 -19.54 3.15 -13.81
C LYS A 149 -18.34 3.89 -13.24
N TYR A 150 -17.11 3.41 -13.49
CA TYR A 150 -15.90 4.03 -12.98
C TYR A 150 -15.33 5.05 -13.96
N ASP A 151 -14.85 6.17 -13.43
CA ASP A 151 -14.27 7.28 -14.19
C ASP A 151 -12.74 7.29 -14.12
N VAL A 152 -12.15 6.77 -13.02
CA VAL A 152 -10.72 6.77 -12.79
C VAL A 152 -10.29 5.58 -11.93
N ILE A 153 -9.06 5.11 -12.14
CA ILE A 153 -8.44 4.02 -11.39
C ILE A 153 -7.24 4.56 -10.62
N VAL A 154 -7.13 4.24 -9.33
CA VAL A 154 -5.95 4.55 -8.50
C VAL A 154 -5.38 3.25 -7.95
N LEU A 155 -4.18 2.87 -8.41
CA LEU A 155 -3.53 1.61 -8.02
C LEU A 155 -2.24 1.85 -7.26
N GLU A 156 -2.15 1.28 -6.06
CA GLU A 156 -0.87 1.04 -5.41
C GLU A 156 -0.17 -0.14 -6.09
N VAL A 157 1.12 0.05 -6.46
CA VAL A 157 1.98 -0.97 -7.07
C VAL A 157 3.19 -1.21 -6.18
N GLY A 158 3.30 -2.44 -5.69
CA GLY A 158 4.40 -2.90 -4.85
C GLY A 158 5.35 -3.82 -5.60
N MET A 159 6.47 -4.17 -4.95
CA MET A 159 7.44 -5.14 -5.42
C MET A 159 8.19 -5.77 -4.26
N ASN A 160 8.73 -6.96 -4.50
CA ASN A 160 9.76 -7.62 -3.70
C ASN A 160 11.06 -7.80 -4.50
N HIS A 161 10.96 -7.89 -5.83
CA HIS A 161 12.06 -8.13 -6.75
C HIS A 161 12.04 -7.14 -7.92
N GLU A 162 13.19 -6.96 -8.56
CA GLU A 162 13.33 -6.23 -9.82
C GLU A 162 12.49 -6.90 -10.92
N GLY A 163 11.91 -6.10 -11.83
CA GLY A 163 11.04 -6.55 -12.91
C GLY A 163 9.56 -6.64 -12.56
N GLU A 164 9.18 -6.73 -11.27
CA GLU A 164 7.77 -6.87 -10.88
C GLU A 164 6.95 -5.60 -11.18
N ILE A 165 7.50 -4.42 -10.91
CA ILE A 165 6.81 -3.15 -11.22
C ILE A 165 6.73 -2.95 -12.73
N LYS A 166 7.81 -3.28 -13.48
CA LYS A 166 7.81 -3.23 -14.93
C LYS A 166 6.68 -4.06 -15.52
N ARG A 167 6.58 -5.33 -15.09
CA ARG A 167 5.54 -6.27 -15.52
C ARG A 167 4.13 -5.70 -15.29
N ILE A 168 3.87 -5.14 -14.11
CA ILE A 168 2.57 -4.51 -13.80
C ILE A 168 2.36 -3.26 -14.65
N SER A 169 3.36 -2.37 -14.77
CA SER A 169 3.26 -1.14 -15.57
C SER A 169 2.92 -1.44 -17.03
N ASP A 170 3.56 -2.47 -17.61
CA ASP A 170 3.32 -2.87 -19.01
C ASP A 170 1.89 -3.43 -19.23
N LEU A 171 1.27 -3.99 -18.17
CA LEU A 171 -0.11 -4.47 -18.21
C LEU A 171 -1.14 -3.34 -18.06
N ILE A 172 -0.91 -2.44 -17.08
CA ILE A 172 -1.90 -1.41 -16.74
C ILE A 172 -1.77 -0.13 -17.57
N LYS A 173 -0.59 0.15 -18.14
CA LYS A 173 -0.26 1.33 -18.95
C LYS A 173 -0.76 2.62 -18.32
N PRO A 174 -0.15 3.09 -17.22
CA PRO A 174 -0.67 4.20 -16.44
C PRO A 174 -0.64 5.52 -17.21
N ASN A 175 -1.61 6.40 -16.94
CA ASN A 175 -1.65 7.77 -17.43
C ASN A 175 -0.87 8.73 -16.55
N CYS A 176 -0.80 8.42 -15.25
CA CYS A 176 0.02 9.12 -14.26
C CYS A 176 0.73 8.09 -13.40
N ALA A 177 2.00 8.30 -13.12
CA ALA A 177 2.78 7.49 -12.19
C ALA A 177 3.32 8.38 -11.06
N ILE A 178 3.32 7.85 -9.82
CA ILE A 178 3.82 8.58 -8.66
C ILE A 178 4.80 7.72 -7.89
N ILE A 179 5.96 8.30 -7.51
CA ILE A 179 6.95 7.64 -6.67
C ILE A 179 7.13 8.46 -5.38
N THR A 180 6.56 7.98 -4.28
CA THR A 180 6.53 8.71 -3.00
C THR A 180 7.91 8.92 -2.40
N ASN A 181 8.76 7.91 -2.38
CA ASN A 181 10.13 7.98 -1.86
C ASN A 181 10.96 6.72 -2.14
N ILE A 182 12.28 6.85 -1.92
CA ILE A 182 13.25 5.74 -1.98
C ILE A 182 13.83 5.56 -0.56
N GLY A 183 13.37 4.52 0.12
CA GLY A 183 13.79 4.17 1.47
C GLY A 183 14.50 2.82 1.54
N SER A 184 14.52 2.22 2.75
CA SER A 184 15.16 0.93 3.04
C SER A 184 14.22 -0.28 2.91
N ALA A 185 12.92 -0.08 2.65
CA ALA A 185 12.01 -1.19 2.42
C ALA A 185 12.51 -2.07 1.25
N HIS A 186 12.49 -3.39 1.44
CA HIS A 186 12.98 -4.42 0.50
C HIS A 186 14.49 -4.39 0.21
N ILE A 187 15.30 -3.68 1.03
CA ILE A 187 16.76 -3.60 0.82
C ILE A 187 17.44 -4.98 0.95
N GLY A 188 16.83 -5.87 1.74
CA GLY A 188 17.31 -7.25 1.88
C GLY A 188 17.31 -8.03 0.57
N ASN A 189 16.30 -7.80 -0.28
CA ASN A 189 16.16 -8.46 -1.58
C ASN A 189 16.96 -7.74 -2.69
N LEU A 190 17.00 -6.40 -2.63
CA LEU A 190 17.57 -5.57 -3.70
C LEU A 190 19.01 -5.10 -3.43
N GLY A 191 19.54 -5.31 -2.23
CA GLY A 191 20.91 -5.05 -1.82
C GLY A 191 21.29 -3.59 -1.61
N SER A 192 20.63 -2.63 -2.27
CA SER A 192 20.96 -1.21 -2.15
C SER A 192 19.80 -0.27 -2.45
N LYS A 193 19.87 0.96 -1.90
CA LYS A 193 18.87 2.02 -2.26
C LYS A 193 18.93 2.40 -3.74
N LYS A 194 20.09 2.26 -4.41
CA LYS A 194 20.23 2.49 -5.85
C LYS A 194 19.41 1.46 -6.66
N ASN A 195 19.44 0.20 -6.26
CA ASN A 195 18.65 -0.85 -6.90
C ASN A 195 17.15 -0.67 -6.59
N ILE A 196 16.78 -0.27 -5.35
CA ILE A 196 15.40 0.09 -5.01
C ILE A 196 14.90 1.23 -5.90
N PHE A 197 15.73 2.25 -6.13
CA PHE A 197 15.40 3.35 -7.05
C PHE A 197 15.17 2.82 -8.47
N LYS A 198 16.08 2.00 -9.03
CA LYS A 198 15.94 1.42 -10.36
C LYS A 198 14.65 0.61 -10.48
N ALA A 199 14.38 -0.28 -9.53
CA ALA A 199 13.19 -1.11 -9.54
C ALA A 199 11.90 -0.28 -9.42
N LYS A 200 11.87 0.82 -8.65
CA LYS A 200 10.68 1.70 -8.60
C LYS A 200 10.51 2.54 -9.86
N MET A 201 11.60 2.93 -10.51
CA MET A 201 11.54 3.61 -11.80
C MET A 201 10.96 2.74 -12.92
N GLU A 202 10.89 1.43 -12.75
CA GLU A 202 10.20 0.53 -13.69
C GLU A 202 8.73 0.92 -13.94
N ILE A 203 8.12 1.69 -13.03
CA ILE A 203 6.73 2.16 -13.18
C ILE A 203 6.51 3.01 -14.44
N ILE A 204 7.60 3.59 -14.98
CA ILE A 204 7.53 4.41 -16.19
C ILE A 204 7.63 3.60 -17.49
N SER A 205 7.86 2.27 -17.44
CA SER A 205 8.11 1.45 -18.65
C SER A 205 6.99 1.57 -19.70
N SER A 206 5.75 1.73 -19.27
CA SER A 206 4.60 1.95 -20.17
C SER A 206 3.75 3.15 -19.75
N LEU A 207 4.37 4.13 -19.08
CA LEU A 207 3.72 5.39 -18.70
C LEU A 207 3.36 6.20 -19.94
N LYS A 208 2.09 6.65 -20.03
CA LYS A 208 1.57 7.44 -21.14
C LYS A 208 1.57 8.95 -20.90
N GLY A 209 1.74 9.38 -19.66
CA GLY A 209 1.63 10.79 -19.28
C GLY A 209 2.66 11.19 -18.23
N LEU A 210 2.21 11.77 -17.13
CA LEU A 210 3.07 12.45 -16.16
C LEU A 210 3.68 11.50 -15.12
N LEU A 211 4.97 11.66 -14.83
CA LEU A 211 5.63 11.15 -13.65
C LEU A 211 5.66 12.26 -12.59
N ILE A 212 5.12 12.01 -11.40
CA ILE A 212 5.18 12.89 -10.23
C ILE A 212 6.08 12.23 -9.18
N VAL A 213 6.94 12.99 -8.50
CA VAL A 213 7.86 12.44 -7.51
C VAL A 213 8.06 13.39 -6.32
N ASN A 214 8.42 12.81 -5.18
CA ASN A 214 9.00 13.56 -4.07
C ASN A 214 10.41 14.05 -4.47
N GLY A 215 10.50 15.32 -4.85
CA GLY A 215 11.76 15.93 -5.33
C GLY A 215 12.75 16.26 -4.23
N ASP A 216 12.40 16.13 -2.95
CA ASP A 216 13.34 16.28 -1.83
C ASP A 216 14.25 15.04 -1.68
N GLY A 217 13.89 13.95 -2.35
CA GLY A 217 14.62 12.69 -2.28
C GLY A 217 15.89 12.67 -3.13
N LYS A 218 17.03 12.25 -2.55
CA LYS A 218 18.36 12.21 -3.19
C LYS A 218 18.39 11.58 -4.59
N TYR A 219 17.55 10.58 -4.84
CA TYR A 219 17.49 9.87 -6.13
C TYR A 219 16.46 10.48 -7.09
N LEU A 220 15.32 10.87 -6.55
CA LEU A 220 14.16 11.33 -7.33
C LEU A 220 14.34 12.76 -7.84
N ASN A 221 15.10 13.62 -7.13
CA ASN A 221 15.36 15.00 -7.56
C ASN A 221 16.09 15.12 -8.91
N LYS A 222 16.74 14.04 -9.35
CA LYS A 222 17.49 13.98 -10.62
C LYS A 222 16.66 13.44 -11.79
N THR A 223 15.42 13.05 -11.56
CA THR A 223 14.55 12.49 -12.62
C THR A 223 13.91 13.59 -13.44
N LYS A 224 13.59 13.28 -14.72
CA LYS A 224 12.72 14.12 -15.53
C LYS A 224 11.27 13.83 -15.13
N SER A 225 10.70 14.67 -14.28
CA SER A 225 9.41 14.45 -13.64
C SER A 225 8.88 15.76 -13.06
N TYR A 226 7.60 15.82 -12.73
CA TYR A 226 7.03 16.88 -11.89
C TYR A 226 7.40 16.61 -10.43
N LYS A 227 8.03 17.56 -9.78
CA LYS A 227 8.61 17.42 -8.44
C LYS A 227 7.78 18.15 -7.40
N CYS A 228 7.44 17.46 -6.33
CA CYS A 228 6.75 18.02 -5.17
C CYS A 228 7.65 17.94 -3.93
N GLY A 229 7.70 19.00 -3.12
CA GLY A 229 8.50 18.98 -1.90
C GLY A 229 8.65 20.33 -1.23
N ILE A 230 9.62 20.43 -0.34
CA ILE A 230 9.91 21.63 0.43
C ILE A 230 11.16 22.39 -0.07
N ASN A 231 11.98 21.74 -0.89
CA ASN A 231 13.16 22.35 -1.47
C ASN A 231 12.79 23.24 -2.66
N TYR A 232 13.50 24.34 -2.84
CA TYR A 232 13.24 25.35 -3.87
C TYR A 232 13.35 24.85 -5.32
N ASN A 233 13.97 23.69 -5.54
CA ASN A 233 14.09 23.07 -6.88
C ASN A 233 12.88 22.21 -7.30
N ASN A 234 11.81 22.21 -6.51
CA ASN A 234 10.59 21.50 -6.84
C ASN A 234 9.66 22.37 -7.69
N ASP A 235 8.78 21.73 -8.47
CA ASP A 235 7.78 22.42 -9.28
C ASP A 235 6.59 22.91 -8.42
N LEU A 236 6.24 22.14 -7.36
CA LEU A 236 5.26 22.53 -6.36
C LEU A 236 5.89 22.48 -4.98
N ILE A 237 5.92 23.62 -4.30
CA ILE A 237 6.69 23.82 -3.08
C ILE A 237 5.78 24.20 -1.92
N ALA A 238 6.00 23.56 -0.75
CA ALA A 238 5.44 23.97 0.51
C ALA A 238 6.42 24.90 1.25
N TYR A 239 5.93 26.05 1.70
CA TYR A 239 6.68 27.03 2.47
C TYR A 239 5.87 27.54 3.69
N ASN A 240 6.44 28.34 4.56
CA ASN A 240 5.81 28.79 5.82
C ASN A 240 5.24 27.62 6.64
N ILE A 241 6.05 26.55 6.79
CA ILE A 241 5.61 25.30 7.42
C ILE A 241 5.56 25.47 8.94
N ASN A 242 4.35 25.39 9.50
CA ASN A 242 4.07 25.44 10.93
C ASN A 242 3.54 24.08 11.40
N ILE A 243 4.21 23.48 12.38
CA ILE A 243 3.86 22.16 12.89
C ILE A 243 3.37 22.33 14.34
N TYR A 244 2.10 22.00 14.54
CA TYR A 244 1.42 22.03 15.83
C TYR A 244 1.38 20.61 16.45
N LYS A 245 0.76 20.48 17.60
CA LYS A 245 0.68 19.19 18.31
C LYS A 245 -0.12 18.12 17.56
N GLU A 246 -1.24 18.50 16.93
CA GLU A 246 -2.17 17.56 16.29
C GLU A 246 -2.28 17.76 14.77
N TYR A 247 -1.79 18.85 14.23
CA TYR A 247 -1.89 19.19 12.81
C TYR A 247 -0.67 19.99 12.34
N MET A 248 -0.56 20.19 11.05
CA MET A 248 0.39 21.12 10.44
C MET A 248 -0.33 22.01 9.45
N MET A 249 0.26 23.19 9.22
CA MET A 249 -0.16 24.16 8.22
C MET A 249 1.05 24.60 7.40
N PHE A 250 0.84 24.86 6.13
CA PHE A 250 1.85 25.41 5.24
C PHE A 250 1.19 26.10 4.04
N ASN A 251 1.95 26.95 3.37
CA ASN A 251 1.48 27.64 2.18
C ASN A 251 2.02 26.97 0.91
N ILE A 252 1.24 27.10 -0.15
CA ILE A 252 1.63 26.78 -1.52
C ILE A 252 1.22 27.90 -2.46
N PHE A 253 1.91 28.05 -3.58
CA PHE A 253 1.54 28.99 -4.65
C PHE A 253 1.26 28.21 -5.93
N ILE A 254 0.11 28.47 -6.56
CA ILE A 254 -0.30 27.89 -7.85
C ILE A 254 -0.65 29.05 -8.79
N ASP A 255 -1.84 29.57 -8.75
CA ASP A 255 -2.33 30.81 -9.38
C ASP A 255 -2.37 31.97 -8.37
N LYS A 256 -2.52 31.63 -7.10
CA LYS A 256 -2.44 32.49 -5.92
C LYS A 256 -1.90 31.68 -4.75
N GLU A 257 -1.74 32.33 -3.60
CA GLU A 257 -1.36 31.64 -2.36
C GLU A 257 -2.55 30.90 -1.77
N TYR A 258 -2.31 29.65 -1.35
CA TYR A 258 -3.25 28.82 -0.62
C TYR A 258 -2.62 28.33 0.67
N GLU A 259 -3.37 28.36 1.76
CA GLU A 259 -3.01 27.75 3.02
C GLU A 259 -3.54 26.30 3.05
N VAL A 260 -2.66 25.36 3.35
CA VAL A 260 -2.97 23.93 3.45
C VAL A 260 -2.90 23.50 4.90
N ARG A 261 -4.01 22.98 5.43
CA ARG A 261 -4.07 22.35 6.75
C ARG A 261 -4.14 20.82 6.60
N PHE A 262 -3.37 20.10 7.42
CA PHE A 262 -3.40 18.65 7.46
C PHE A 262 -3.39 18.16 8.90
N ASN A 263 -4.35 17.30 9.27
CA ASN A 263 -4.56 16.82 10.64
C ASN A 263 -3.59 15.68 11.04
N ASN A 264 -2.32 15.86 10.69
CA ASN A 264 -1.22 15.02 11.15
C ASN A 264 0.07 15.86 11.13
N PRO A 265 0.80 16.01 12.25
CA PRO A 265 1.95 16.89 12.36
C PRO A 265 3.27 16.27 11.84
N VAL A 266 3.23 15.30 10.96
CA VAL A 266 4.42 14.64 10.41
C VAL A 266 4.84 15.32 9.11
N LYS A 267 5.94 16.08 9.15
CA LYS A 267 6.49 16.86 8.03
C LYS A 267 6.72 16.02 6.76
N GLU A 268 7.06 14.75 6.93
CA GLU A 268 7.29 13.81 5.85
C GLU A 268 6.04 13.52 4.98
N TYR A 269 4.84 13.93 5.42
CA TYR A 269 3.63 13.86 4.60
C TYR A 269 3.51 15.00 3.59
N ILE A 270 4.23 16.12 3.76
CA ILE A 270 4.11 17.27 2.87
C ILE A 270 4.28 16.91 1.39
N PRO A 271 5.33 16.20 0.95
CA PRO A 271 5.45 15.84 -0.46
C PRO A 271 4.25 15.05 -0.97
N MET A 272 3.71 14.10 -0.19
CA MET A 272 2.52 13.31 -0.59
C MET A 272 1.25 14.17 -0.69
N ILE A 273 1.11 15.16 0.18
CA ILE A 273 0.00 16.13 0.10
C ILE A 273 0.11 16.94 -1.18
N LEU A 274 1.31 17.44 -1.50
CA LEU A 274 1.56 18.18 -2.75
C LEU A 274 1.34 17.32 -3.99
N GLU A 275 1.77 16.05 -3.98
CA GLU A 275 1.51 15.08 -5.04
C GLU A 275 -0.01 14.86 -5.23
N SER A 276 -0.78 14.82 -4.14
CA SER A 276 -2.24 14.68 -4.21
C SER A 276 -2.94 15.93 -4.72
N ILE A 277 -2.45 17.12 -4.35
CA ILE A 277 -2.93 18.41 -4.87
C ILE A 277 -2.72 18.47 -6.38
N LYS A 278 -1.50 18.12 -6.85
CA LYS A 278 -1.19 18.10 -8.29
C LYS A 278 -2.14 17.19 -9.07
N VAL A 279 -2.40 16.00 -8.55
CA VAL A 279 -3.38 15.08 -9.18
C VAL A 279 -4.78 15.69 -9.18
N GLY A 280 -5.24 16.30 -8.07
CA GLY A 280 -6.55 16.95 -8.00
C GLY A 280 -6.71 18.05 -9.05
N ILE A 281 -5.67 18.88 -9.24
CA ILE A 281 -5.64 19.94 -10.26
C ILE A 281 -5.71 19.33 -11.67
N ASP A 282 -4.91 18.29 -11.96
CA ASP A 282 -4.89 17.63 -13.28
C ASP A 282 -6.24 17.00 -13.65
N PHE A 283 -7.02 16.62 -12.65
CA PHE A 283 -8.40 16.13 -12.82
C PHE A 283 -9.47 17.24 -12.73
N ASN A 284 -9.08 18.52 -12.79
CA ASN A 284 -9.99 19.66 -12.75
C ASN A 284 -10.94 19.63 -11.53
N ILE A 285 -10.38 19.37 -10.35
CA ILE A 285 -11.08 19.52 -9.07
C ILE A 285 -10.71 20.90 -8.51
N SER A 286 -11.71 21.64 -8.01
CA SER A 286 -11.47 22.97 -7.45
C SER A 286 -10.60 22.90 -6.20
N MET A 287 -9.74 23.91 -6.00
CA MET A 287 -8.84 23.98 -4.84
C MET A 287 -9.59 23.88 -3.52
N ASP A 288 -10.76 24.49 -3.39
CA ASP A 288 -11.55 24.41 -2.16
C ASP A 288 -11.91 22.97 -1.80
N LYS A 289 -12.32 22.16 -2.79
CA LYS A 289 -12.61 20.71 -2.58
C LYS A 289 -11.35 19.93 -2.26
N ILE A 290 -10.23 20.23 -2.92
CA ILE A 290 -8.94 19.58 -2.65
C ILE A 290 -8.52 19.84 -1.21
N LEU A 291 -8.52 21.11 -0.79
CA LEU A 291 -8.13 21.53 0.56
C LEU A 291 -9.06 20.98 1.64
N ASP A 292 -10.38 20.96 1.38
CA ASP A 292 -11.35 20.34 2.29
C ASP A 292 -11.03 18.84 2.50
N LYS A 293 -10.78 18.08 1.43
CA LYS A 293 -10.44 16.66 1.53
C LYS A 293 -9.12 16.40 2.25
N ILE A 294 -8.14 17.28 2.10
CA ILE A 294 -6.86 17.21 2.79
C ILE A 294 -7.04 17.51 4.28
N ALA A 295 -7.77 18.58 4.62
CA ALA A 295 -8.00 18.97 6.01
C ALA A 295 -8.81 17.94 6.80
N ASN A 296 -9.76 17.25 6.14
CA ASN A 296 -10.61 16.24 6.74
C ASN A 296 -10.09 14.81 6.52
N TYR A 297 -8.83 14.64 6.07
CA TYR A 297 -8.25 13.32 5.87
C TYR A 297 -8.05 12.60 7.22
N GLU A 298 -8.64 11.44 7.36
CA GLU A 298 -8.38 10.54 8.48
C GLU A 298 -7.34 9.48 8.10
N SER A 299 -6.41 9.23 9.01
CA SER A 299 -5.36 8.22 8.77
C SER A 299 -5.97 6.85 8.51
N TYR A 300 -5.65 6.27 7.36
CA TYR A 300 -6.07 4.92 7.01
C TYR A 300 -5.43 3.90 7.93
N ASP A 301 -6.20 2.91 8.33
CA ASP A 301 -5.95 1.78 9.21
C ASP A 301 -4.48 1.53 9.65
N LYS A 302 -4.21 1.54 10.96
CA LYS A 302 -2.92 1.20 11.59
C LYS A 302 -1.70 2.01 11.08
N ARG A 303 -1.90 3.30 10.65
CA ARG A 303 -0.85 4.19 10.12
C ARG A 303 -0.86 5.53 10.84
N LEU A 304 -0.17 5.60 11.99
CA LEU A 304 -0.21 6.73 12.92
C LEU A 304 -1.65 7.11 13.34
N ARG A 305 -2.49 6.10 13.52
CA ARG A 305 -3.86 6.30 13.99
C ARG A 305 -3.85 6.62 15.48
N ILE A 306 -4.46 7.74 15.85
CA ILE A 306 -4.57 8.17 17.26
C ILE A 306 -5.88 7.64 17.83
N ILE A 307 -5.80 6.87 18.92
CA ILE A 307 -6.94 6.33 19.66
C ILE A 307 -6.87 6.91 21.08
N LYS A 308 -7.75 7.83 21.41
CA LYS A 308 -7.84 8.46 22.74
C LYS A 308 -8.66 7.54 23.65
N LYS A 309 -8.09 7.16 24.80
CA LYS A 309 -8.73 6.46 25.90
C LYS A 309 -8.81 7.40 27.10
N ASP A 310 -9.61 7.08 28.10
CA ASP A 310 -9.80 7.94 29.28
C ASP A 310 -8.47 8.23 30.00
N ASN A 311 -7.61 7.24 30.11
CA ASN A 311 -6.38 7.33 30.90
C ASN A 311 -5.08 7.39 30.11
N TYR A 312 -5.08 7.08 28.80
CA TYR A 312 -3.89 7.09 27.93
C TYR A 312 -4.29 7.28 26.46
N THR A 313 -3.29 7.52 25.62
CA THR A 313 -3.50 7.65 24.18
C THR A 313 -2.68 6.59 23.44
N ILE A 314 -3.31 5.83 22.55
CA ILE A 314 -2.63 4.86 21.70
C ILE A 314 -2.32 5.53 20.35
N ILE A 315 -1.09 5.35 19.87
CA ILE A 315 -0.67 5.72 18.51
C ILE A 315 -0.40 4.42 17.78
N ASP A 316 -1.42 3.95 17.04
CA ASP A 316 -1.35 2.72 16.27
C ASP A 316 -0.68 2.96 14.92
N ASP A 317 0.56 2.50 14.78
CA ASP A 317 1.34 2.49 13.53
C ASP A 317 1.83 1.07 13.22
N SER A 318 1.01 0.07 13.58
CA SER A 318 1.35 -1.34 13.56
C SER A 318 1.22 -2.02 12.19
N TYR A 319 0.83 -1.29 11.15
CA TYR A 319 0.63 -1.88 9.82
C TYR A 319 1.89 -2.50 9.23
N ASN A 320 3.00 -1.77 9.21
CA ASN A 320 4.31 -2.25 8.74
C ASN A 320 5.44 -1.36 9.25
N ALA A 321 6.68 -1.83 9.23
CA ALA A 321 7.85 -1.09 9.69
C ALA A 321 9.00 -1.11 8.68
N SER A 322 9.55 0.07 8.41
CA SER A 322 10.84 0.31 7.78
C SER A 322 11.62 1.32 8.62
N TYR A 323 12.91 1.45 8.43
CA TYR A 323 13.72 2.41 9.18
C TYR A 323 13.18 3.85 9.04
N GLU A 324 12.81 4.25 7.83
CA GLU A 324 12.27 5.59 7.56
C GLU A 324 10.92 5.81 8.25
N SER A 325 10.04 4.83 8.26
CA SER A 325 8.73 4.96 8.92
C SER A 325 8.85 4.95 10.45
N VAL A 326 9.77 4.15 11.02
CA VAL A 326 10.08 4.22 12.46
C VAL A 326 10.65 5.59 12.80
N ARG A 327 11.57 6.12 11.98
CA ARG A 327 12.13 7.46 12.16
C ARG A 327 11.02 8.54 12.18
N CYS A 328 10.08 8.49 11.25
CA CYS A 328 8.93 9.41 11.23
C CYS A 328 8.12 9.34 12.53
N GLY A 329 7.78 8.14 13.01
CA GLY A 329 7.07 7.97 14.27
C GLY A 329 7.84 8.51 15.47
N LEU A 330 9.15 8.25 15.56
CA LEU A 330 9.99 8.76 16.65
C LEU A 330 10.16 10.30 16.60
N VAL A 331 10.23 10.91 15.41
CA VAL A 331 10.21 12.37 15.25
C VAL A 331 8.88 12.96 15.71
N TYR A 332 7.76 12.31 15.40
CA TYR A 332 6.45 12.69 15.92
C TYR A 332 6.44 12.64 17.46
N LEU A 333 6.89 11.52 18.03
CA LEU A 333 6.94 11.34 19.49
C LEU A 333 7.87 12.31 20.21
N SER A 334 8.95 12.77 19.57
CA SER A 334 9.87 13.75 20.17
C SER A 334 9.23 15.12 20.44
N ARG A 335 8.08 15.42 19.82
CA ARG A 335 7.31 16.66 20.00
C ARG A 335 6.25 16.53 21.11
N ILE A 336 5.98 15.33 21.59
CA ILE A 336 5.04 15.08 22.67
C ILE A 336 5.78 15.24 23.99
N GLU A 337 5.34 16.13 24.87
CA GLU A 337 5.99 16.38 26.17
C GLU A 337 5.62 15.35 27.25
N SER A 338 4.47 14.68 27.10
CA SER A 338 3.96 13.66 28.03
C SER A 338 4.85 12.42 28.07
N ASN A 339 4.66 11.58 29.09
CA ASN A 339 5.31 10.27 29.17
C ASN A 339 4.92 9.38 27.99
N LYS A 340 5.85 8.53 27.57
CA LYS A 340 5.67 7.64 26.41
C LYS A 340 6.07 6.22 26.70
N ILE A 341 5.30 5.28 26.19
CA ILE A 341 5.68 3.88 26.05
C ILE A 341 5.84 3.61 24.55
N ILE A 342 7.06 3.28 24.14
CA ILE A 342 7.38 3.00 22.74
C ILE A 342 7.51 1.49 22.57
N ILE A 343 6.63 0.88 21.80
CA ILE A 343 6.61 -0.55 21.51
C ILE A 343 7.06 -0.76 20.07
N LEU A 344 8.22 -1.41 19.88
CA LEU A 344 8.77 -1.68 18.55
C LEU A 344 8.92 -3.18 18.32
N GLY A 345 8.35 -3.66 17.21
CA GLY A 345 8.62 -4.97 16.64
C GLY A 345 9.71 -4.91 15.56
N ASP A 346 10.12 -6.07 15.09
CA ASP A 346 11.14 -6.19 14.05
C ASP A 346 10.77 -5.43 12.77
N MET A 347 11.76 -4.77 12.19
CA MET A 347 11.73 -4.32 10.79
C MET A 347 12.20 -5.47 9.93
N LEU A 348 11.28 -6.16 9.29
CA LEU A 348 11.57 -7.26 8.38
C LEU A 348 11.96 -6.76 6.97
N GLU A 349 12.27 -7.63 6.05
CA GLU A 349 12.69 -7.30 4.67
C GLU A 349 14.05 -6.58 4.56
N LEU A 350 14.79 -6.46 5.66
CA LEU A 350 16.11 -5.83 5.68
C LEU A 350 17.25 -6.83 5.39
N GLY A 351 17.00 -8.14 5.45
CA GLY A 351 18.01 -9.19 5.20
C GLY A 351 19.27 -9.00 6.05
N ALA A 352 20.43 -9.06 5.42
CA ALA A 352 21.74 -8.87 6.09
C ALA A 352 21.89 -7.51 6.79
N PHE A 353 21.09 -6.50 6.42
CA PHE A 353 21.15 -5.16 7.01
C PHE A 353 20.35 -5.04 8.32
N SER A 354 19.60 -6.08 8.73
CA SER A 354 18.69 -6.04 9.90
C SER A 354 19.38 -5.53 11.16
N LYS A 355 20.52 -6.12 11.55
CA LYS A 355 21.27 -5.69 12.74
C LYS A 355 21.67 -4.21 12.68
N MET A 356 22.15 -3.76 11.52
CA MET A 356 22.61 -2.38 11.34
C MET A 356 21.44 -1.38 11.50
N TYR A 357 20.31 -1.63 10.84
CA TYR A 357 19.18 -0.71 10.90
C TYR A 357 18.52 -0.69 12.28
N HIS A 358 18.39 -1.84 12.97
CA HIS A 358 17.87 -1.86 14.35
C HIS A 358 18.78 -1.10 15.31
N LYS A 359 20.13 -1.26 15.20
CA LYS A 359 21.07 -0.46 15.99
C LYS A 359 20.94 1.05 15.74
N LYS A 360 20.65 1.49 14.52
CA LYS A 360 20.45 2.91 14.19
C LYS A 360 19.26 3.53 14.92
N ILE A 361 18.27 2.74 15.34
CA ILE A 361 17.11 3.24 16.12
C ILE A 361 17.57 3.85 17.45
N ASN A 362 18.63 3.30 18.10
CA ASN A 362 19.16 3.85 19.33
C ASN A 362 19.56 5.34 19.23
N HIS A 363 20.06 5.77 18.07
CA HIS A 363 20.40 7.19 17.84
C HIS A 363 19.15 8.08 17.71
N LEU A 364 18.08 7.53 17.15
CA LEU A 364 16.80 8.25 17.02
C LEU A 364 16.13 8.40 18.38
N LEU A 365 16.17 7.37 19.22
CA LEU A 365 15.61 7.38 20.56
C LEU A 365 16.22 8.45 21.47
N LYS A 366 17.50 8.80 21.28
CA LYS A 366 18.17 9.88 22.02
C LYS A 366 17.49 11.25 21.87
N LYS A 367 16.69 11.44 20.81
CA LYS A 367 15.94 12.68 20.54
C LYS A 367 14.55 12.69 21.16
N VAL A 368 14.10 11.57 21.71
CA VAL A 368 12.80 11.44 22.37
C VAL A 368 13.02 11.58 23.89
N SER A 369 12.25 12.41 24.55
CA SER A 369 12.28 12.58 26.02
C SER A 369 11.19 11.75 26.69
N LYS A 370 11.36 11.46 27.98
CA LYS A 370 10.34 10.84 28.85
C LYS A 370 9.72 9.58 28.25
N TYR A 371 10.53 8.60 27.88
CA TYR A 371 10.04 7.38 27.27
C TYR A 371 10.53 6.11 28.01
N LYS A 372 9.69 5.08 27.96
CA LYS A 372 10.04 3.68 28.22
C LYS A 372 9.99 2.93 26.88
N ILE A 373 11.01 2.18 26.56
CA ILE A 373 11.05 1.39 25.33
C ILE A 373 10.90 -0.09 25.62
N LEU A 374 9.95 -0.71 24.94
CA LEU A 374 9.65 -2.13 24.95
C LEU A 374 9.84 -2.66 23.54
N THR A 375 10.48 -3.79 23.37
CA THR A 375 10.71 -4.35 22.05
C THR A 375 10.35 -5.83 22.02
N VAL A 376 9.89 -6.29 20.85
CA VAL A 376 9.54 -7.70 20.64
C VAL A 376 10.06 -8.20 19.29
N GLY A 377 10.64 -9.39 19.26
CA GLY A 377 11.13 -10.04 18.04
C GLY A 377 12.58 -10.49 18.10
N ASN A 378 13.15 -10.86 16.97
CA ASN A 378 14.50 -11.43 16.88
C ASN A 378 15.58 -10.36 16.68
N TYR A 379 15.27 -9.26 15.99
CA TYR A 379 16.22 -8.22 15.61
C TYR A 379 16.12 -6.98 16.51
N THR A 380 14.98 -6.71 17.12
CA THR A 380 14.81 -5.61 18.07
C THR A 380 15.65 -5.76 19.34
N LYS A 381 16.18 -6.96 19.62
CA LYS A 381 17.20 -7.17 20.67
C LYS A 381 18.47 -6.31 20.53
N TYR A 382 18.70 -5.73 19.36
CA TYR A 382 19.81 -4.79 19.11
C TYR A 382 19.46 -3.33 19.48
N ILE A 383 18.23 -3.08 19.93
CA ILE A 383 17.78 -1.81 20.48
C ILE A 383 17.94 -1.91 22.01
N TYR A 384 18.49 -0.88 22.65
CA TYR A 384 18.61 -0.83 24.11
C TYR A 384 17.24 -0.62 24.74
N SER A 385 16.63 -1.67 25.28
CA SER A 385 15.22 -1.72 25.68
C SER A 385 14.93 -2.86 26.65
N ASN A 386 13.73 -2.86 27.26
CA ASN A 386 13.11 -4.09 27.78
C ASN A 386 12.66 -4.93 26.59
N HIS A 387 13.31 -6.07 26.39
CA HIS A 387 13.11 -6.93 25.22
C HIS A 387 12.30 -8.18 25.57
N PHE A 388 11.34 -8.51 24.71
CA PHE A 388 10.44 -9.66 24.81
C PHE A 388 10.59 -10.57 23.60
N LYS A 389 10.40 -11.88 23.79
CA LYS A 389 10.50 -12.86 22.70
C LYS A 389 9.24 -12.90 21.83
N CYS A 390 8.07 -12.73 22.44
CA CYS A 390 6.78 -12.79 21.76
C CYS A 390 5.79 -11.72 22.27
N ASN A 391 4.69 -11.52 21.52
CA ASN A 391 3.65 -10.55 21.88
C ASN A 391 2.99 -10.87 23.21
N ASN A 392 2.78 -12.16 23.53
CA ASN A 392 2.14 -12.58 24.79
C ASN A 392 2.95 -12.17 26.01
N ASP A 393 4.28 -12.33 25.98
CA ASP A 393 5.16 -11.91 27.08
C ASP A 393 5.07 -10.39 27.31
N LEU A 394 5.06 -9.63 26.21
CA LEU A 394 4.90 -8.18 26.27
C LEU A 394 3.51 -7.77 26.78
N ILE A 395 2.44 -8.44 26.34
CA ILE A 395 1.08 -8.18 26.82
C ILE A 395 0.97 -8.47 28.32
N ASN A 396 1.56 -9.57 28.82
CA ASN A 396 1.57 -9.87 30.26
C ASN A 396 2.29 -8.78 31.06
N TYR A 397 3.42 -8.31 30.58
CA TYR A 397 4.12 -7.18 31.18
C TYR A 397 3.27 -5.88 31.19
N LEU A 398 2.53 -5.59 30.11
CA LEU A 398 1.65 -4.43 30.02
C LEU A 398 0.43 -4.50 30.96
N LYS A 399 0.05 -5.70 31.43
CA LYS A 399 -1.00 -5.86 32.47
C LYS A 399 -0.54 -5.35 33.82
N GLU A 400 0.76 -5.46 34.12
CA GLU A 400 1.36 -5.17 35.42
C GLU A 400 1.79 -3.73 35.62
N ILE A 401 1.95 -2.96 34.53
CA ILE A 401 2.43 -1.57 34.59
C ILE A 401 1.29 -0.55 34.54
N ASP A 402 1.54 0.62 35.12
CA ASP A 402 0.64 1.78 35.01
C ASP A 402 0.79 2.45 33.65
N LEU A 403 -0.31 2.53 32.92
CA LEU A 403 -0.39 3.14 31.58
C LEU A 403 -0.91 4.58 31.63
N ARG A 404 -1.42 5.07 32.76
CA ARG A 404 -2.06 6.39 32.88
C ARG A 404 -1.12 7.53 32.49
N GLY A 405 -1.66 8.49 31.76
CA GLY A 405 -0.94 9.68 31.30
C GLY A 405 0.09 9.40 30.20
N ASN A 406 0.18 8.18 29.67
CA ASN A 406 1.13 7.83 28.63
C ASN A 406 0.56 7.94 27.22
N TYR A 407 1.43 8.30 26.27
CA TYR A 407 1.26 8.04 24.85
C TYR A 407 1.92 6.70 24.51
N ILE A 408 1.14 5.73 24.03
CA ILE A 408 1.61 4.38 23.74
C ILE A 408 1.72 4.20 22.22
N TYR A 409 2.94 4.21 21.71
CA TYR A 409 3.22 4.04 20.30
C TYR A 409 3.54 2.59 19.96
N VAL A 410 2.87 2.02 18.99
CA VAL A 410 3.05 0.62 18.58
C VAL A 410 3.42 0.55 17.10
N LYS A 411 4.59 -0.03 16.79
CA LYS A 411 5.07 -0.20 15.41
C LYS A 411 5.92 -1.43 15.21
N GLY A 412 5.63 -2.19 14.14
CA GLY A 412 6.40 -3.36 13.71
C GLY A 412 6.01 -3.78 12.30
N SER A 413 6.73 -4.72 11.73
CA SER A 413 6.38 -5.31 10.45
C SER A 413 5.06 -6.08 10.53
N ASN A 414 4.31 -6.11 9.43
CA ASN A 414 2.95 -6.68 9.38
C ASN A 414 2.87 -8.11 9.94
N SER A 415 3.82 -8.98 9.60
CA SER A 415 3.87 -10.36 10.07
C SER A 415 4.26 -10.53 11.55
N MET A 416 4.54 -9.43 12.26
CA MET A 416 4.74 -9.46 13.71
C MET A 416 3.42 -9.43 14.48
N HIS A 417 2.29 -9.15 13.80
CA HIS A 417 0.94 -9.11 14.39
C HIS A 417 0.84 -8.22 15.64
N LEU A 418 1.50 -7.04 15.60
CA LEU A 418 1.44 -6.10 16.75
C LEU A 418 0.06 -5.49 16.98
N ASP A 419 -0.86 -5.68 16.06
CA ASP A 419 -2.29 -5.39 16.25
C ASP A 419 -2.90 -6.17 17.42
N GLU A 420 -2.37 -7.32 17.81
CA GLU A 420 -2.75 -8.02 19.06
C GLU A 420 -2.50 -7.15 20.29
N ILE A 421 -1.36 -6.44 20.32
CA ILE A 421 -1.01 -5.52 21.42
C ILE A 421 -1.93 -4.29 21.39
N VAL A 422 -2.20 -3.74 20.18
CA VAL A 422 -3.13 -2.62 20.03
C VAL A 422 -4.54 -3.01 20.49
N ASN A 423 -5.01 -4.19 20.09
CA ASN A 423 -6.31 -4.71 20.52
C ASN A 423 -6.39 -4.90 22.04
N PHE A 424 -5.34 -5.46 22.66
CA PHE A 424 -5.25 -5.56 24.11
C PHE A 424 -5.35 -4.18 24.77
N LEU A 425 -4.55 -3.21 24.33
CA LEU A 425 -4.57 -1.84 24.84
C LEU A 425 -5.92 -1.15 24.59
N ASN A 426 -6.62 -1.45 23.51
CA ASN A 426 -7.91 -0.86 23.24
C ASN A 426 -9.05 -1.42 24.11
N ASN A 427 -8.88 -2.63 24.65
CA ASN A 427 -9.87 -3.31 25.50
C ASN A 427 -9.55 -3.21 27.01
N LYS A 428 -8.39 -2.65 27.39
CA LYS A 428 -7.98 -2.37 28.79
C LYS A 428 -8.50 -1.00 29.22
#